data_8d0b393b7ce2475ca50974653fade724
#
_entry.id   8d0b393b7ce2475ca50974653fade724
#
_cell.length_a   1.000
_cell.length_b   1.000
_cell.length_c   1.000
_cell.angle_alpha   90.00
_cell.angle_beta   90.00
_cell.angle_gamma   90.00
#
_symmetry.space_group_name_H-M   'P 1'
#
loop_
_entity.id
_entity.type
_entity.pdbx_description
1 polymer ?
#
loop_
_entity_poly.entity_id
_entity_poly.type
_entity_poly.pdbx_seq_one_letter_code
_entity_poly.pdbx_strand_id
1 'polypeptide(L)'
;MFAAKQSSLILMLLSMSFPTFAIDTPVAKETDTAESLIKARNNPAIRGAIVFQTYCTLCHGERGDGLSRGAKLYGTANLGFKPNSREDTEKIVRHGGSSVGKSEFMPSWDEELSEEQISDVIAYLSIVQDQVERGGVVFKTNCILCHGVNGDGKGRASVFYDPRPANLTTSDKNDEYKKMIITLGGKALGRSEVMPAWGEQLLTEQQIDDVVAYLRTILVVQK
;
A
#
# COMPACT_ATOMS: atom_id res chain seq x y z
N MET A 1 72.60 -56.71 -14.21
CA MET A 1 71.25 -57.30 -14.35
C MET A 1 70.56 -57.08 -13.03
N PHE A 2 69.81 -56.02 -12.91
CA PHE A 2 68.91 -55.77 -11.76
C PHE A 2 67.49 -55.57 -12.28
N ALA A 3 66.62 -56.50 -11.92
CA ALA A 3 65.22 -56.45 -12.29
C ALA A 3 64.47 -55.51 -11.34
N ALA A 4 63.84 -54.49 -11.86
CA ALA A 4 62.96 -53.61 -11.13
C ALA A 4 61.55 -54.24 -10.96
N LYS A 5 61.18 -54.44 -9.70
CA LYS A 5 59.84 -54.91 -9.32
C LYS A 5 58.89 -53.70 -9.32
N GLN A 6 57.94 -53.62 -10.25
CA GLN A 6 56.85 -52.65 -10.20
C GLN A 6 55.77 -53.11 -9.20
N SER A 7 55.57 -52.34 -8.15
CA SER A 7 54.46 -52.52 -7.23
C SER A 7 53.28 -51.66 -7.71
N SER A 8 52.22 -52.32 -8.19
CA SER A 8 50.94 -51.63 -8.52
C SER A 8 50.21 -51.29 -7.23
N LEU A 9 50.12 -50.00 -6.96
CA LEU A 9 49.25 -49.49 -5.88
C LEU A 9 47.83 -49.31 -6.42
N ILE A 10 46.95 -50.22 -6.02
CA ILE A 10 45.53 -50.11 -6.33
C ILE A 10 44.90 -49.08 -5.39
N LEU A 11 44.61 -47.92 -5.92
CA LEU A 11 43.90 -46.86 -5.20
C LEU A 11 42.41 -47.20 -5.16
N MET A 12 41.97 -47.74 -4.02
CA MET A 12 40.57 -48.00 -3.76
C MET A 12 39.85 -46.65 -3.45
N LEU A 13 39.18 -46.06 -4.44
CA LEU A 13 38.31 -44.91 -4.25
C LEU A 13 37.04 -45.38 -3.51
N LEU A 14 36.98 -45.16 -2.19
CA LEU A 14 35.74 -45.25 -1.44
C LEU A 14 34.81 -44.10 -1.88
N SER A 15 33.81 -44.41 -2.66
CA SER A 15 32.70 -43.50 -2.95
C SER A 15 31.84 -43.34 -1.69
N MET A 16 32.09 -42.29 -0.89
CA MET A 16 31.17 -41.91 0.18
C MET A 16 29.92 -41.28 -0.46
N SER A 17 28.87 -42.08 -0.58
CA SER A 17 27.53 -41.61 -0.90
C SER A 17 26.99 -40.89 0.33
N PHE A 18 27.03 -39.56 0.32
CA PHE A 18 26.29 -38.76 1.30
C PHE A 18 24.81 -38.88 1.01
N PRO A 19 23.95 -39.24 1.99
CA PRO A 19 22.52 -39.17 1.79
C PRO A 19 22.18 -37.68 1.63
N THR A 20 21.68 -37.29 0.45
CA THR A 20 21.02 -36.04 0.25
C THR A 20 19.72 -36.07 1.05
N PHE A 21 19.76 -35.52 2.27
CA PHE A 21 18.55 -35.16 2.97
C PHE A 21 17.89 -34.05 2.14
N ALA A 22 16.93 -34.43 1.32
CA ALA A 22 15.95 -33.48 0.80
C ALA A 22 15.20 -32.94 2.03
N ILE A 23 15.55 -31.72 2.45
CA ILE A 23 14.73 -30.99 3.41
C ILE A 23 13.47 -30.66 2.62
N ASP A 24 12.44 -31.48 2.80
CA ASP A 24 11.07 -31.17 2.42
C ASP A 24 10.61 -30.03 3.34
N THR A 25 11.12 -28.83 3.08
CA THR A 25 10.52 -27.62 3.63
C THR A 25 9.14 -27.53 2.98
N PRO A 26 8.06 -27.59 3.75
CA PRO A 26 6.74 -27.31 3.19
C PRO A 26 6.83 -25.97 2.51
N VAL A 27 6.71 -25.96 1.17
CA VAL A 27 6.63 -24.72 0.39
C VAL A 27 5.50 -23.92 1.02
N ALA A 28 5.86 -22.87 1.75
CA ALA A 28 4.89 -21.98 2.36
C ALA A 28 3.99 -21.52 1.21
N LYS A 29 2.71 -21.87 1.31
CA LYS A 29 1.67 -21.52 0.34
C LYS A 29 1.86 -20.04 0.00
N GLU A 30 2.13 -19.80 -1.24
CA GLU A 30 2.65 -18.63 -1.91
C GLU A 30 2.41 -17.31 -1.14
N THR A 31 3.44 -16.83 -0.47
CA THR A 31 3.54 -15.44 -0.03
C THR A 31 3.37 -14.54 -1.25
N ASP A 32 2.84 -13.34 -1.09
CA ASP A 32 2.63 -12.38 -2.18
C ASP A 32 3.81 -12.37 -3.15
N THR A 33 3.54 -12.64 -4.40
CA THR A 33 4.56 -12.59 -5.45
C THR A 33 4.98 -11.14 -5.70
N ALA A 34 6.17 -10.94 -6.28
CA ALA A 34 6.57 -9.61 -6.73
C ALA A 34 5.52 -9.01 -7.67
N GLU A 35 4.92 -9.85 -8.51
CA GLU A 35 3.90 -9.46 -9.47
C GLU A 35 2.61 -8.98 -8.78
N SER A 36 2.15 -9.66 -7.73
CA SER A 36 0.96 -9.24 -6.97
C SER A 36 1.16 -7.89 -6.28
N LEU A 37 2.36 -7.64 -5.74
CA LEU A 37 2.71 -6.34 -5.15
C LEU A 37 2.81 -5.23 -6.20
N ILE A 38 3.45 -5.52 -7.33
CA ILE A 38 3.56 -4.56 -8.45
C ILE A 38 2.15 -4.22 -8.96
N LYS A 39 1.30 -5.23 -9.19
CA LYS A 39 -0.08 -5.03 -9.63
C LYS A 39 -0.89 -4.20 -8.63
N ALA A 40 -0.75 -4.47 -7.33
CA ALA A 40 -1.45 -3.71 -6.31
C ALA A 40 -1.03 -2.24 -6.28
N ARG A 41 0.27 -1.95 -6.46
CA ARG A 41 0.83 -0.58 -6.46
C ARG A 41 0.64 0.16 -7.77
N ASN A 42 0.55 -0.54 -8.89
CA ASN A 42 0.31 0.06 -10.22
C ASN A 42 -1.17 0.42 -10.45
N ASN A 43 -2.00 0.41 -9.43
CA ASN A 43 -3.37 0.90 -9.53
C ASN A 43 -3.36 2.42 -9.76
N PRO A 44 -4.02 2.93 -10.82
CA PRO A 44 -4.10 4.36 -11.10
C PRO A 44 -4.57 5.21 -9.91
N ALA A 45 -5.55 4.74 -9.14
CA ALA A 45 -6.04 5.46 -7.97
C ALA A 45 -4.98 5.59 -6.86
N ILE A 46 -4.02 4.65 -6.74
CA ILE A 46 -2.92 4.75 -5.77
C ILE A 46 -1.93 5.84 -6.21
N ARG A 47 -1.55 5.86 -7.48
CA ARG A 47 -0.69 6.91 -8.02
C ARG A 47 -1.39 8.26 -7.98
N GLY A 48 -2.68 8.29 -8.33
CA GLY A 48 -3.52 9.49 -8.29
C GLY A 48 -3.70 10.06 -6.89
N ALA A 49 -3.72 9.22 -5.85
CA ALA A 49 -3.74 9.70 -4.46
C ALA A 49 -2.48 10.52 -4.12
N ILE A 50 -1.32 10.12 -4.63
CA ILE A 50 -0.06 10.87 -4.45
C ILE A 50 -0.16 12.23 -5.15
N VAL A 51 -0.66 12.26 -6.37
CA VAL A 51 -0.89 13.52 -7.12
C VAL A 51 -1.86 14.41 -6.35
N PHE A 52 -3.00 13.86 -5.90
CA PHE A 52 -4.01 14.60 -5.14
C PHE A 52 -3.45 15.19 -3.84
N GLN A 53 -2.70 14.40 -3.08
CA GLN A 53 -2.07 14.85 -1.85
C GLN A 53 -1.06 15.98 -2.08
N THR A 54 -0.33 15.91 -3.18
CA THR A 54 0.72 16.88 -3.49
C THR A 54 0.15 18.22 -3.97
N TYR A 55 -0.87 18.19 -4.81
CA TYR A 55 -1.32 19.39 -5.55
C TYR A 55 -2.72 19.87 -5.18
N CYS A 56 -3.59 19.02 -4.66
CA CYS A 56 -5.02 19.31 -4.56
C CYS A 56 -5.53 19.51 -3.12
N THR A 57 -4.91 18.85 -2.12
CA THR A 57 -5.40 18.84 -0.74
C THR A 57 -5.41 20.19 -0.08
N LEU A 58 -4.49 21.09 -0.43
CA LEU A 58 -4.44 22.42 0.15
C LEU A 58 -5.77 23.17 -0.04
N CYS A 59 -6.38 23.03 -1.21
CA CYS A 59 -7.65 23.65 -1.54
C CYS A 59 -8.83 22.72 -1.30
N HIS A 60 -8.76 21.45 -1.71
CA HIS A 60 -9.90 20.55 -1.68
C HIS A 60 -10.08 19.76 -0.37
N GLY A 61 -9.05 19.77 0.52
CA GLY A 61 -9.03 18.93 1.72
C GLY A 61 -8.66 17.48 1.41
N GLU A 62 -8.26 16.72 2.43
CA GLU A 62 -7.79 15.34 2.26
C GLU A 62 -8.87 14.40 1.72
N ARG A 63 -10.13 14.70 2.00
CA ARG A 63 -11.30 13.95 1.55
C ARG A 63 -11.98 14.55 0.32
N GLY A 64 -11.44 15.62 -0.23
CA GLY A 64 -12.09 16.36 -1.30
C GLY A 64 -13.39 17.03 -0.87
N ASP A 65 -13.58 17.27 0.43
CA ASP A 65 -14.82 17.80 1.03
C ASP A 65 -14.92 19.32 1.01
N GLY A 66 -13.87 20.01 0.57
CA GLY A 66 -13.82 21.47 0.54
C GLY A 66 -13.69 22.11 1.93
N LEU A 67 -13.23 21.37 2.94
CA LEU A 67 -13.13 21.87 4.32
C LEU A 67 -11.71 22.27 4.73
N SER A 68 -10.79 22.37 3.79
CA SER A 68 -9.42 22.84 4.05
C SER A 68 -9.34 24.33 4.40
N ARG A 69 -8.18 24.76 4.87
CA ARG A 69 -7.92 26.21 5.07
C ARG A 69 -8.00 26.98 3.75
N GLY A 70 -7.46 26.42 2.67
CA GLY A 70 -7.54 27.00 1.34
C GLY A 70 -8.96 27.07 0.81
N ALA A 71 -9.80 26.07 1.12
CA ALA A 71 -11.20 26.08 0.71
C ALA A 71 -11.97 27.30 1.21
N LYS A 72 -11.70 27.73 2.44
CA LYS A 72 -12.35 28.94 3.03
C LYS A 72 -11.95 30.23 2.30
N LEU A 73 -10.73 30.29 1.77
CA LEU A 73 -10.22 31.46 1.06
C LEU A 73 -10.72 31.54 -0.38
N TYR A 74 -10.81 30.40 -1.04
CA TYR A 74 -11.07 30.32 -2.49
C TYR A 74 -12.44 29.79 -2.85
N GLY A 75 -13.30 29.48 -1.86
CA GLY A 75 -14.64 28.95 -2.10
C GLY A 75 -14.63 27.58 -2.80
N THR A 76 -13.67 26.74 -2.41
CA THR A 76 -13.43 25.46 -3.11
C THR A 76 -14.59 24.50 -2.95
N ALA A 77 -15.02 23.90 -4.06
CA ALA A 77 -16.13 22.99 -4.08
C ALA A 77 -15.84 21.67 -3.32
N ASN A 78 -16.87 21.16 -2.66
CA ASN A 78 -16.91 19.77 -2.22
C ASN A 78 -17.05 18.86 -3.46
N LEU A 79 -16.06 18.02 -3.70
CA LEU A 79 -15.95 17.18 -4.89
C LEU A 79 -17.00 16.04 -4.92
N GLY A 80 -17.56 15.67 -3.76
CA GLY A 80 -18.56 14.64 -3.64
C GLY A 80 -20.02 15.12 -3.74
N PHE A 81 -20.27 16.43 -3.61
CA PHE A 81 -21.63 16.95 -3.51
C PHE A 81 -22.41 16.87 -4.84
N LYS A 82 -21.75 17.05 -5.96
CA LYS A 82 -22.27 16.80 -7.31
C LYS A 82 -21.11 16.29 -8.15
N PRO A 83 -20.93 14.96 -8.24
CA PRO A 83 -19.87 14.42 -9.05
C PRO A 83 -20.06 14.87 -10.51
N ASN A 84 -19.02 15.45 -11.08
CA ASN A 84 -18.97 15.76 -12.49
C ASN A 84 -18.85 14.44 -13.28
N SER A 85 -19.20 14.48 -14.57
CA SER A 85 -18.80 13.39 -15.46
C SER A 85 -17.25 13.25 -15.45
N ARG A 86 -16.76 12.09 -15.86
CA ARG A 86 -15.31 11.89 -16.02
C ARG A 86 -14.71 12.93 -16.99
N GLU A 87 -15.40 13.20 -18.08
CA GLU A 87 -15.02 14.16 -19.10
C GLU A 87 -14.94 15.59 -18.55
N ASP A 88 -15.97 16.03 -17.81
CA ASP A 88 -15.95 17.35 -17.16
C ASP A 88 -14.85 17.45 -16.12
N THR A 89 -14.63 16.39 -15.35
CA THR A 89 -13.54 16.34 -14.34
C THR A 89 -12.18 16.49 -15.02
N GLU A 90 -11.97 15.78 -16.12
CA GLU A 90 -10.74 15.87 -16.89
C GLU A 90 -10.55 17.27 -17.45
N LYS A 91 -11.59 17.85 -18.03
CA LYS A 91 -11.55 19.22 -18.55
C LYS A 91 -11.21 20.25 -17.47
N ILE A 92 -11.80 20.12 -16.28
CA ILE A 92 -11.52 21.00 -15.15
C ILE A 92 -10.07 20.84 -14.67
N VAL A 93 -9.60 19.63 -14.54
CA VAL A 93 -8.20 19.37 -14.11
C VAL A 93 -7.22 19.93 -15.14
N ARG A 94 -7.43 19.66 -16.43
CA ARG A 94 -6.55 20.14 -17.48
C ARG A 94 -6.53 21.66 -17.60
N HIS A 95 -7.70 22.26 -17.74
CA HIS A 95 -7.82 23.64 -18.23
C HIS A 95 -8.33 24.62 -17.14
N GLY A 96 -8.44 24.15 -15.90
CA GLY A 96 -8.90 24.97 -14.79
C GLY A 96 -10.42 25.17 -14.74
N GLY A 97 -10.88 25.77 -13.64
CA GLY A 97 -12.31 25.95 -13.40
C GLY A 97 -12.99 26.92 -14.38
N SER A 98 -12.30 27.96 -14.80
CA SER A 98 -12.81 28.95 -15.76
C SER A 98 -13.25 28.34 -17.09
N SER A 99 -12.58 27.25 -17.51
CA SER A 99 -12.87 26.56 -18.78
C SER A 99 -14.28 25.97 -18.85
N VAL A 100 -14.93 25.78 -17.71
CA VAL A 100 -16.28 25.25 -17.57
C VAL A 100 -17.23 26.17 -16.81
N GLY A 101 -16.87 27.47 -16.70
CA GLY A 101 -17.67 28.46 -15.99
C GLY A 101 -17.69 28.29 -14.46
N LYS A 102 -16.68 27.65 -13.89
CA LYS A 102 -16.48 27.50 -12.44
C LYS A 102 -15.43 28.48 -11.92
N SER A 103 -14.97 28.31 -10.68
CA SER A 103 -14.03 29.21 -10.02
C SER A 103 -12.72 29.38 -10.80
N GLU A 104 -12.30 30.63 -11.01
CA GLU A 104 -11.00 30.97 -11.59
C GLU A 104 -9.81 30.58 -10.70
N PHE A 105 -10.04 30.35 -9.41
CA PHE A 105 -9.01 29.90 -8.47
C PHE A 105 -8.62 28.43 -8.65
N MET A 106 -9.39 27.65 -9.40
CA MET A 106 -8.97 26.30 -9.80
C MET A 106 -8.06 26.45 -11.02
N PRO A 107 -6.74 26.23 -10.86
CA PRO A 107 -5.80 26.46 -11.96
C PRO A 107 -5.87 25.33 -13.00
N SER A 108 -5.28 25.60 -14.16
CA SER A 108 -4.95 24.58 -15.17
C SER A 108 -3.75 23.76 -14.68
N TRP A 109 -3.79 22.46 -14.87
CA TRP A 109 -2.72 21.54 -14.52
C TRP A 109 -2.06 20.87 -15.74
N ASP A 110 -2.46 21.24 -16.94
CA ASP A 110 -2.03 20.60 -18.20
C ASP A 110 -0.52 20.77 -18.48
N GLU A 111 0.07 21.87 -18.00
CA GLU A 111 1.49 22.15 -18.15
C GLU A 111 2.33 21.57 -16.99
N GLU A 112 1.72 21.36 -15.82
CA GLU A 112 2.41 20.93 -14.59
C GLU A 112 2.37 19.41 -14.38
N LEU A 113 1.31 18.74 -14.84
CA LEU A 113 1.10 17.31 -14.68
C LEU A 113 1.21 16.57 -16.01
N SER A 114 1.86 15.42 -15.99
CA SER A 114 1.89 14.53 -17.15
C SER A 114 0.51 13.94 -17.43
N GLU A 115 0.29 13.46 -18.67
CA GLU A 115 -0.91 12.75 -19.08
C GLU A 115 -1.26 11.59 -18.15
N GLU A 116 -0.24 10.83 -17.71
CA GLU A 116 -0.43 9.74 -16.76
C GLU A 116 -0.90 10.26 -15.39
N GLN A 117 -0.28 11.31 -14.87
CA GLN A 117 -0.66 11.92 -13.59
C GLN A 117 -2.09 12.48 -13.63
N ILE A 118 -2.49 13.10 -14.73
CA ILE A 118 -3.86 13.59 -14.92
C ILE A 118 -4.84 12.41 -14.93
N SER A 119 -4.58 11.36 -15.70
CA SER A 119 -5.41 10.17 -15.72
C SER A 119 -5.52 9.50 -14.34
N ASP A 120 -4.41 9.42 -13.63
CA ASP A 120 -4.31 8.81 -12.30
C ASP A 120 -5.08 9.61 -11.25
N VAL A 121 -4.95 10.95 -11.22
CA VAL A 121 -5.69 11.77 -10.26
C VAL A 121 -7.19 11.70 -10.53
N ILE A 122 -7.62 11.63 -11.78
CA ILE A 122 -9.05 11.45 -12.13
C ILE A 122 -9.56 10.10 -11.62
N ALA A 123 -8.74 9.04 -11.72
CA ALA A 123 -9.09 7.75 -11.14
C ALA A 123 -9.24 7.82 -9.61
N TYR A 124 -8.37 8.57 -8.92
CA TYR A 124 -8.51 8.78 -7.49
C TYR A 124 -9.71 9.65 -7.12
N LEU A 125 -10.00 10.69 -7.90
CA LEU A 125 -11.17 11.55 -7.67
C LEU A 125 -12.50 10.79 -7.70
N SER A 126 -12.59 9.67 -8.42
CA SER A 126 -13.78 8.82 -8.43
C SER A 126 -14.03 8.11 -7.10
N ILE A 127 -13.03 7.98 -6.25
CA ILE A 127 -13.10 7.30 -4.95
C ILE A 127 -12.81 8.21 -3.76
N VAL A 128 -12.49 9.47 -3.98
CA VAL A 128 -12.00 10.41 -2.94
C VAL A 128 -13.00 10.63 -1.80
N GLN A 129 -14.27 10.38 -2.00
CA GLN A 129 -15.31 10.48 -0.98
C GLN A 129 -15.59 9.14 -0.26
N ASP A 130 -15.14 8.03 -0.82
CA ASP A 130 -15.34 6.71 -0.21
C ASP A 130 -14.24 6.41 0.80
N GLN A 131 -14.60 6.36 2.08
CA GLN A 131 -13.67 6.12 3.18
C GLN A 131 -12.97 4.76 3.06
N VAL A 132 -13.70 3.74 2.67
CA VAL A 132 -13.15 2.38 2.55
C VAL A 132 -12.17 2.29 1.38
N GLU A 133 -12.53 2.87 0.24
CA GLU A 133 -11.65 2.88 -0.93
C GLU A 133 -10.37 3.69 -0.67
N ARG A 134 -10.46 4.86 -0.04
CA ARG A 134 -9.27 5.60 0.39
C ARG A 134 -8.42 4.78 1.36
N GLY A 135 -9.04 4.11 2.33
CA GLY A 135 -8.36 3.22 3.27
C GLY A 135 -7.65 2.07 2.56
N GLY A 136 -8.26 1.52 1.53
CA GLY A 136 -7.66 0.52 0.65
C GLY A 136 -6.42 1.04 -0.07
N VAL A 137 -6.42 2.30 -0.51
CA VAL A 137 -5.25 2.98 -1.07
C VAL A 137 -4.13 3.09 -0.04
N VAL A 138 -4.44 3.60 1.17
CA VAL A 138 -3.47 3.70 2.27
C VAL A 138 -2.85 2.34 2.60
N PHE A 139 -3.67 1.30 2.72
CA PHE A 139 -3.22 -0.06 2.99
C PHE A 139 -2.28 -0.60 1.92
N LYS A 140 -2.66 -0.48 0.64
CA LYS A 140 -1.86 -0.97 -0.49
C LYS A 140 -0.55 -0.20 -0.66
N THR A 141 -0.53 1.07 -0.28
CA THR A 141 0.68 1.90 -0.35
C THR A 141 1.68 1.54 0.75
N ASN A 142 1.20 1.31 1.98
CA ASN A 142 2.06 1.33 3.17
C ASN A 142 2.17 -0.02 3.88
N CYS A 143 1.16 -0.91 3.79
CA CYS A 143 1.02 -2.05 4.71
C CYS A 143 1.30 -3.40 4.06
N ILE A 144 1.08 -3.54 2.74
CA ILE A 144 1.10 -4.86 2.06
C ILE A 144 2.45 -5.54 2.08
N LEU A 145 3.56 -4.79 2.15
CA LEU A 145 4.88 -5.38 2.14
C LEU A 145 5.08 -6.35 3.32
N CYS A 146 4.52 -6.01 4.48
CA CYS A 146 4.58 -6.82 5.69
C CYS A 146 3.31 -7.67 5.89
N HIS A 147 2.12 -7.05 5.75
CA HIS A 147 0.85 -7.71 6.07
C HIS A 147 0.23 -8.50 4.91
N GLY A 148 0.79 -8.41 3.70
CA GLY A 148 0.27 -9.07 2.50
C GLY A 148 -0.84 -8.29 1.81
N VAL A 149 -1.01 -8.54 0.51
CA VAL A 149 -2.05 -7.85 -0.32
C VAL A 149 -3.45 -8.10 0.23
N ASN A 150 -3.67 -9.27 0.82
CA ASN A 150 -4.94 -9.66 1.43
C ASN A 150 -5.02 -9.35 2.94
N GLY A 151 -3.94 -8.84 3.56
CA GLY A 151 -3.89 -8.60 4.99
C GLY A 151 -3.70 -9.85 5.86
N ASP A 152 -3.27 -10.97 5.28
CA ASP A 152 -3.16 -12.29 5.94
C ASP A 152 -1.83 -12.50 6.71
N GLY A 153 -1.00 -11.47 6.80
CA GLY A 153 0.30 -11.52 7.47
C GLY A 153 1.42 -12.16 6.66
N LYS A 154 1.20 -12.42 5.35
CA LYS A 154 2.13 -13.14 4.49
C LYS A 154 2.80 -12.26 3.43
N GLY A 155 2.93 -10.98 3.69
CA GLY A 155 3.67 -10.07 2.82
C GLY A 155 5.12 -10.52 2.60
N ARG A 156 5.74 -10.09 1.52
CA ARG A 156 7.11 -10.52 1.16
C ARG A 156 8.14 -10.27 2.24
N ALA A 157 7.99 -9.20 3.01
CA ALA A 157 8.89 -8.90 4.12
C ALA A 157 8.58 -9.74 5.38
N SER A 158 7.45 -10.42 5.45
CA SER A 158 7.02 -11.16 6.65
C SER A 158 8.01 -12.25 7.07
N VAL A 159 8.74 -12.82 6.09
CA VAL A 159 9.72 -13.89 6.34
C VAL A 159 10.95 -13.43 7.12
N PHE A 160 11.21 -12.11 7.17
CA PHE A 160 12.35 -11.53 7.87
C PHE A 160 12.04 -11.15 9.33
N TYR A 161 10.79 -11.37 9.79
CA TYR A 161 10.36 -10.93 11.10
C TYR A 161 9.93 -12.09 12.00
N ASP A 162 10.34 -12.00 13.27
CA ASP A 162 9.88 -12.88 14.34
C ASP A 162 9.52 -12.00 15.57
N PRO A 163 8.26 -11.98 16.02
CA PRO A 163 7.11 -12.66 15.41
C PRO A 163 6.73 -12.08 14.04
N ARG A 164 6.12 -12.91 13.19
CA ARG A 164 5.61 -12.46 11.89
C ARG A 164 4.52 -11.40 12.05
N PRO A 165 4.31 -10.54 11.02
CA PRO A 165 3.19 -9.60 11.01
C PRO A 165 1.86 -10.31 11.26
N ALA A 166 0.99 -9.63 12.03
CA ALA A 166 -0.31 -10.18 12.36
C ALA A 166 -1.17 -10.43 11.11
N ASN A 167 -1.93 -11.53 11.13
CA ASN A 167 -3.03 -11.74 10.20
C ASN A 167 -4.18 -10.81 10.56
N LEU A 168 -4.42 -9.82 9.70
CA LEU A 168 -5.45 -8.80 9.92
C LEU A 168 -6.85 -9.30 9.56
N THR A 169 -6.94 -10.37 8.71
CA THR A 169 -8.24 -10.94 8.29
C THR A 169 -8.95 -11.71 9.39
N THR A 170 -8.23 -12.08 10.44
CA THR A 170 -8.75 -12.80 11.60
C THR A 170 -8.58 -12.02 12.91
N SER A 171 -8.31 -10.72 12.80
CA SER A 171 -8.07 -9.87 13.98
C SER A 171 -9.35 -9.68 14.79
N ASP A 172 -9.26 -9.95 16.11
CA ASP A 172 -10.28 -9.71 17.13
C ASP A 172 -10.22 -8.31 17.75
N LYS A 173 -9.29 -7.49 17.32
CA LYS A 173 -9.06 -6.15 17.87
C LYS A 173 -10.10 -5.16 17.37
N ASN A 174 -10.61 -4.33 18.32
CA ASN A 174 -11.51 -3.23 17.98
C ASN A 174 -10.77 -2.10 17.23
N ASP A 175 -11.52 -1.13 16.78
CA ASP A 175 -10.97 -0.05 15.97
C ASP A 175 -10.06 0.90 16.74
N GLU A 176 -10.37 1.16 18.01
CA GLU A 176 -9.53 1.98 18.90
C GLU A 176 -8.15 1.37 19.05
N TYR A 177 -8.09 0.05 19.24
CA TYR A 177 -6.81 -0.64 19.29
C TYR A 177 -6.07 -0.58 17.95
N LYS A 178 -6.79 -0.76 16.83
CA LYS A 178 -6.19 -0.66 15.50
C LYS A 178 -5.64 0.75 15.23
N LYS A 179 -6.40 1.80 15.55
CA LYS A 179 -5.92 3.18 15.49
C LYS A 179 -4.67 3.38 16.32
N MET A 180 -4.71 2.94 17.57
CA MET A 180 -3.60 3.12 18.51
C MET A 180 -2.32 2.42 18.02
N ILE A 181 -2.39 1.16 17.58
CA ILE A 181 -1.19 0.45 17.10
C ILE A 181 -0.64 1.00 15.78
N ILE A 182 -1.50 1.49 14.90
CA ILE A 182 -1.07 2.15 13.68
C ILE A 182 -0.41 3.50 14.01
N THR A 183 -1.00 4.29 14.91
CA THR A 183 -0.48 5.60 15.30
C THR A 183 0.85 5.49 16.03
N LEU A 184 0.93 4.65 17.05
CA LEU A 184 2.05 4.60 18.01
C LEU A 184 3.10 3.52 17.68
N GLY A 185 2.79 2.61 16.75
CA GLY A 185 3.64 1.47 16.45
C GLY A 185 3.51 0.32 17.44
N GLY A 186 4.06 -0.83 17.07
CA GLY A 186 3.93 -2.05 17.87
C GLY A 186 4.68 -1.98 19.20
N LYS A 187 5.85 -1.35 19.24
CA LYS A 187 6.66 -1.21 20.47
C LYS A 187 5.92 -0.53 21.60
N ALA A 188 5.18 0.54 21.31
CA ALA A 188 4.44 1.32 22.31
C ALA A 188 3.33 0.50 23.00
N LEU A 189 2.84 -0.56 22.35
CA LEU A 189 1.81 -1.45 22.89
C LEU A 189 2.36 -2.81 23.35
N GLY A 190 3.66 -2.94 23.52
CA GLY A 190 4.30 -4.21 23.91
C GLY A 190 4.16 -5.30 22.85
N ARG A 191 4.10 -4.91 21.59
CA ARG A 191 4.05 -5.79 20.42
C ARG A 191 5.38 -5.73 19.65
N SER A 192 5.41 -6.23 18.43
CA SER A 192 6.62 -6.22 17.59
C SER A 192 7.17 -4.81 17.39
N GLU A 193 8.48 -4.65 17.65
CA GLU A 193 9.17 -3.37 17.44
C GLU A 193 9.30 -2.99 15.96
N VAL A 194 9.11 -3.95 15.04
CA VAL A 194 9.17 -3.71 13.58
C VAL A 194 7.91 -3.10 13.00
N MET A 195 6.77 -3.13 13.73
CA MET A 195 5.59 -2.37 13.32
C MET A 195 5.83 -0.88 13.62
N PRO A 196 6.04 -0.04 12.59
CA PRO A 196 6.40 1.36 12.81
C PRO A 196 5.23 2.19 13.34
N ALA A 197 5.56 3.32 13.95
CA ALA A 197 4.60 4.36 14.29
C ALA A 197 4.30 5.17 13.02
N TRP A 198 3.10 5.07 12.52
CA TRP A 198 2.69 5.76 11.29
C TRP A 198 2.12 7.16 11.55
N GLY A 199 1.65 7.44 12.79
CA GLY A 199 0.92 8.67 13.10
C GLY A 199 1.77 9.91 13.29
N GLU A 200 3.08 9.79 13.53
CA GLU A 200 3.88 10.97 13.89
C GLU A 200 4.22 11.86 12.70
N GLN A 201 4.52 11.29 11.53
CA GLN A 201 4.94 12.05 10.35
C GLN A 201 4.58 11.39 9.01
N LEU A 202 3.99 10.19 9.01
CA LEU A 202 3.81 9.38 7.81
C LEU A 202 2.37 9.34 7.33
N LEU A 203 1.41 9.23 8.25
CA LEU A 203 -0.02 9.23 7.94
C LEU A 203 -0.75 10.28 8.77
N THR A 204 -1.71 10.96 8.16
CA THR A 204 -2.61 11.84 8.88
C THR A 204 -3.62 11.03 9.71
N GLU A 205 -4.25 11.66 10.70
CA GLU A 205 -5.33 11.05 11.48
C GLU A 205 -6.45 10.52 10.57
N GLN A 206 -6.80 11.30 9.53
CA GLN A 206 -7.81 10.89 8.55
C GLN A 206 -7.40 9.63 7.78
N GLN A 207 -6.15 9.52 7.36
CA GLN A 207 -5.65 8.33 6.66
C GLN A 207 -5.65 7.09 7.57
N ILE A 208 -5.38 7.28 8.86
CA ILE A 208 -5.46 6.20 9.86
C ILE A 208 -6.91 5.76 10.03
N ASP A 209 -7.86 6.69 10.12
CA ASP A 209 -9.27 6.38 10.17
C ASP A 209 -9.76 5.64 8.93
N ASP A 210 -9.31 6.07 7.76
CA ASP A 210 -9.65 5.45 6.49
C ASP A 210 -9.13 4.01 6.40
N VAL A 211 -7.86 3.76 6.76
CA VAL A 211 -7.31 2.41 6.73
C VAL A 211 -7.97 1.50 7.77
N VAL A 212 -8.36 2.00 8.94
CA VAL A 212 -9.12 1.22 9.92
C VAL A 212 -10.50 0.83 9.38
N ALA A 213 -11.18 1.73 8.67
CA ALA A 213 -12.43 1.42 7.99
C ALA A 213 -12.26 0.31 6.94
N TYR A 214 -11.20 0.38 6.13
CA TYR A 214 -10.85 -0.66 5.17
C TYR A 214 -10.58 -2.01 5.85
N LEU A 215 -9.84 -2.03 6.98
CA LEU A 215 -9.51 -3.25 7.70
C LEU A 215 -10.75 -4.01 8.22
N ARG A 216 -11.87 -3.34 8.41
CA ARG A 216 -13.15 -4.01 8.75
C ARG A 216 -13.67 -4.87 7.58
N THR A 217 -13.43 -4.43 6.35
CA THR A 217 -13.95 -5.11 5.14
C THR A 217 -13.20 -6.37 4.78
N ILE A 218 -11.94 -6.50 5.23
CA ILE A 218 -11.13 -7.69 4.96
C ILE A 218 -11.26 -8.77 6.04
N LEU A 219 -12.05 -8.54 7.09
CA LEU A 219 -12.28 -9.54 8.14
C LEU A 219 -13.05 -10.75 7.57
N VAL A 220 -12.48 -11.93 7.77
CA VAL A 220 -13.16 -13.20 7.47
C VAL A 220 -13.98 -13.59 8.70
N VAL A 221 -15.30 -13.57 8.56
CA VAL A 221 -16.20 -14.05 9.60
C VAL A 221 -15.96 -15.55 9.78
N GLN A 222 -15.38 -15.93 10.93
CA GLN A 222 -15.32 -17.34 11.29
C GLN A 222 -16.75 -17.81 11.59
N LYS A 223 -17.25 -18.72 10.73
CA LYS A 223 -18.54 -19.40 10.95
C LYS A 223 -18.37 -20.51 11.99
#